data_23f4b9c5b62b2604d5ebb786484e96e8
#
_entry.id   23f4b9c5b62b2604d5ebb786484e96e8
#
_cell.length_a   1.000
_cell.length_b   1.000
_cell.length_c   1.000
_cell.angle_alpha   90.00
_cell.angle_beta   90.00
_cell.angle_gamma   90.00
#
_symmetry.space_group_name_H-M   'P 1'
#
loop_
_entity.id
_entity.type
_entity.pdbx_description
1 polymer ?
#
loop_
_entity_poly.entity_id
_entity_poly.type
_entity_poly.pdbx_seq_one_letter_code
_entity_poly.pdbx_strand_id
1 'polypeptide(L)'
;MRTLQFVLICLFLLPFQSNAEEDGKAKIITSFNQASQCISPVHIRKIDSREVAVQRMGFDLDPGKHTMAGSAIIDTSFCPVVGKSTAYRDSAPPLEAEFEAGKTYYVGLDHSARNRKDWKYVIWKVKD
;
A
#
# COMPACT_ATOMS: atom_id res chain seq x y z
N MET A 1 14.38 31.87 40.31
CA MET A 1 14.35 30.64 40.45
C MET A 1 13.22 30.00 39.89
N ARG A 2 12.10 30.33 40.17
CA ARG A 2 10.99 29.70 39.64
C ARG A 2 10.93 29.70 38.16
N THR A 3 11.41 30.71 37.55
CA THR A 3 11.34 30.81 36.11
C THR A 3 12.11 29.77 35.39
N LEU A 4 13.13 29.28 36.00
CA LEU A 4 13.95 28.31 35.35
C LEU A 4 13.21 27.04 35.02
N GLN A 5 12.30 26.70 35.87
CA GLN A 5 11.61 25.50 35.69
C GLN A 5 10.73 25.49 34.47
N PHE A 6 10.19 26.62 34.17
CA PHE A 6 9.33 26.69 33.02
C PHE A 6 10.07 26.42 31.76
N VAL A 7 11.25 26.89 31.68
CA VAL A 7 12.04 26.72 30.52
C VAL A 7 12.27 25.26 30.23
N LEU A 8 12.49 24.52 31.27
CA LEU A 8 12.76 23.12 31.10
C LEU A 8 11.61 22.40 30.48
N ILE A 9 10.44 22.77 30.86
CA ILE A 9 9.29 22.11 30.34
C ILE A 9 9.15 22.30 28.86
N CYS A 10 9.45 23.44 28.38
CA CYS A 10 9.34 23.67 26.96
C CYS A 10 10.25 22.80 26.18
N LEU A 11 11.38 22.52 26.71
CA LEU A 11 12.34 21.75 25.96
C LEU A 11 11.90 20.34 25.71
N PHE A 12 11.09 19.82 26.56
CA PHE A 12 10.65 18.48 26.38
C PHE A 12 9.82 18.29 25.15
N LEU A 13 9.01 19.22 24.84
CA LEU A 13 8.07 19.04 23.76
C LEU A 13 8.70 19.05 22.41
N LEU A 14 9.64 19.87 22.22
CA LEU A 14 10.23 20.03 20.91
C LEU A 14 10.83 18.80 20.29
N PRO A 15 11.63 18.09 21.00
CA PRO A 15 12.32 16.96 20.38
C PRO A 15 11.40 15.90 19.87
N PHE A 16 10.31 15.69 20.53
CA PHE A 16 9.41 14.66 20.13
C PHE A 16 8.83 14.89 18.79
N GLN A 17 8.46 16.07 18.53
CA GLN A 17 7.78 16.34 17.29
C GLN A 17 8.64 16.19 16.11
N SER A 18 9.86 16.60 16.22
CA SER A 18 10.72 16.51 15.09
C SER A 18 10.98 15.10 14.70
N ASN A 19 11.12 14.22 15.64
CA ASN A 19 11.39 12.86 15.30
C ASN A 19 10.24 12.22 14.62
N ALA A 20 9.08 12.52 15.04
CA ALA A 20 7.91 11.92 14.46
C ALA A 20 7.77 12.22 13.01
N GLU A 21 8.21 13.38 12.61
CA GLU A 21 8.07 13.72 11.24
C GLU A 21 8.96 13.01 10.33
N GLU A 22 10.12 12.67 10.73
CA GLU A 22 11.04 12.06 9.85
C GLU A 22 10.61 10.72 9.41
N ASP A 23 9.97 9.96 10.26
CA ASP A 23 9.60 8.64 9.89
C ASP A 23 8.13 8.55 9.63
N GLY A 24 7.56 9.56 9.12
CA GLY A 24 6.13 9.65 9.10
C GLY A 24 5.41 8.93 7.99
N LYS A 25 6.08 8.28 7.09
CA LYS A 25 5.37 7.69 5.95
C LYS A 25 5.49 6.20 5.91
N ALA A 26 4.46 5.57 5.34
CA ALA A 26 4.53 4.18 4.94
C ALA A 26 4.95 4.14 3.48
N LYS A 27 5.59 3.09 3.08
CA LYS A 27 5.98 2.95 1.69
C LYS A 27 5.20 1.82 1.06
N ILE A 28 4.66 2.03 -0.11
CA ILE A 28 3.86 1.05 -0.81
C ILE A 28 4.58 0.67 -2.10
N ILE A 29 4.86 -0.61 -2.27
CA ILE A 29 5.53 -1.10 -3.47
C ILE A 29 4.53 -1.91 -4.25
N THR A 30 4.36 -1.60 -5.52
CA THR A 30 3.34 -2.24 -6.33
C THR A 30 3.89 -2.90 -7.58
N SER A 31 5.20 -2.82 -7.79
CA SER A 31 5.79 -3.29 -9.05
C SER A 31 6.30 -4.71 -9.01
N PHE A 32 6.34 -5.34 -7.86
CA PHE A 32 6.86 -6.69 -7.77
C PHE A 32 5.71 -7.68 -7.82
N ASN A 33 6.00 -8.88 -8.24
CA ASN A 33 5.00 -9.92 -8.28
C ASN A 33 5.51 -11.16 -7.57
N GLN A 34 4.60 -12.07 -7.28
CA GLN A 34 4.92 -13.38 -6.79
C GLN A 34 4.18 -14.33 -7.69
N ALA A 35 4.77 -14.58 -8.85
CA ALA A 35 4.07 -15.33 -9.89
C ALA A 35 3.68 -16.73 -9.44
N SER A 36 4.52 -17.39 -8.66
CA SER A 36 4.20 -18.74 -8.22
C SER A 36 3.02 -18.77 -7.25
N GLN A 37 2.65 -17.65 -6.68
CA GLN A 37 1.49 -17.58 -5.82
C GLN A 37 0.34 -16.85 -6.48
N CYS A 38 0.43 -16.57 -7.75
CA CYS A 38 -0.62 -15.90 -8.51
C CYS A 38 -0.87 -14.50 -8.02
N ILE A 39 0.19 -13.77 -7.73
CA ILE A 39 0.08 -12.38 -7.32
C ILE A 39 0.80 -11.55 -8.37
N SER A 40 0.09 -10.64 -8.97
CA SER A 40 0.59 -9.81 -10.05
C SER A 40 0.74 -8.36 -9.63
N PRO A 41 1.60 -7.61 -10.30
CA PRO A 41 1.77 -6.19 -9.97
C PRO A 41 0.52 -5.40 -10.25
N VAL A 42 0.39 -4.26 -9.60
CA VAL A 42 -0.79 -3.42 -9.78
C VAL A 42 -0.37 -1.99 -10.01
N HIS A 43 -1.26 -1.25 -10.64
CA HIS A 43 -1.12 0.19 -10.78
C HIS A 43 -2.25 0.80 -9.99
N ILE A 44 -1.92 1.46 -8.90
CA ILE A 44 -2.93 2.06 -8.06
C ILE A 44 -3.38 3.36 -8.69
N ARG A 45 -4.67 3.52 -8.86
CA ARG A 45 -5.22 4.70 -9.49
C ARG A 45 -6.08 5.53 -8.58
N LYS A 46 -6.56 4.96 -7.51
CA LYS A 46 -7.35 5.69 -6.53
C LYS A 46 -6.89 5.38 -5.14
N ILE A 47 -6.82 6.39 -4.30
CA ILE A 47 -6.52 6.23 -2.88
C ILE A 47 -7.55 7.05 -2.15
N ASP A 48 -8.28 6.42 -1.22
CA ASP A 48 -9.32 7.07 -0.44
C ASP A 48 -10.32 7.78 -1.34
N SER A 49 -10.69 7.12 -2.41
CA SER A 49 -11.68 7.61 -3.37
C SER A 49 -11.23 8.80 -4.20
N ARG A 50 -9.94 9.12 -4.15
CA ARG A 50 -9.44 10.22 -4.97
C ARG A 50 -8.50 9.66 -6.00
N GLU A 51 -8.56 10.17 -7.20
CA GLU A 51 -7.69 9.72 -8.25
C GLU A 51 -6.28 10.21 -8.03
N VAL A 52 -5.32 9.35 -8.29
CA VAL A 52 -3.93 9.71 -8.13
C VAL A 52 -3.19 9.33 -9.39
N ALA A 53 -2.05 9.95 -9.59
CA ALA A 53 -1.22 9.62 -10.74
C ALA A 53 -0.66 8.22 -10.54
N VAL A 54 -0.59 7.47 -11.62
CA VAL A 54 -0.08 6.12 -11.56
C VAL A 54 1.41 6.16 -11.27
N GLN A 55 1.84 5.37 -10.29
CA GLN A 55 3.24 5.31 -9.93
C GLN A 55 3.83 4.03 -10.50
N ARG A 56 5.06 4.14 -11.04
CA ARG A 56 5.65 3.01 -11.62
C ARG A 56 6.07 1.98 -10.63
N MET A 57 6.68 2.32 -9.56
CA MET A 57 7.22 1.35 -8.63
C MET A 57 6.55 1.36 -7.30
N GLY A 58 6.04 2.46 -6.90
CA GLY A 58 5.41 2.58 -5.61
C GLY A 58 5.31 4.01 -5.18
N PHE A 59 4.88 4.23 -3.95
CA PHE A 59 4.65 5.58 -3.47
C PHE A 59 4.65 5.60 -1.95
N ASP A 60 4.73 6.79 -1.40
CA ASP A 60 4.65 6.97 0.04
C ASP A 60 3.21 7.31 0.41
N LEU A 61 2.83 6.92 1.61
CA LEU A 61 1.46 7.09 2.06
C LEU A 61 1.48 7.51 3.51
N ASP A 62 0.60 8.41 3.89
CA ASP A 62 0.48 8.79 5.29
C ASP A 62 0.02 7.59 6.09
N PRO A 63 0.46 7.43 7.32
CA PRO A 63 0.01 6.30 8.11
C PRO A 63 -1.48 6.40 8.41
N GLY A 64 -2.09 5.29 8.68
CA GLY A 64 -3.49 5.24 8.99
C GLY A 64 -4.22 4.31 8.06
N LYS A 65 -5.54 4.38 8.10
CA LYS A 65 -6.37 3.52 7.31
C LYS A 65 -6.62 4.14 5.95
N HIS A 66 -6.43 3.35 4.91
CA HIS A 66 -6.63 3.84 3.55
C HIS A 66 -7.28 2.78 2.71
N THR A 67 -7.98 3.21 1.66
CA THR A 67 -8.48 2.30 0.65
C THR A 67 -7.76 2.60 -0.65
N MET A 68 -7.49 1.60 -1.44
CA MET A 68 -6.86 1.83 -2.71
C MET A 68 -7.35 0.84 -3.75
N ALA A 69 -7.35 1.26 -4.99
CA ALA A 69 -7.82 0.46 -6.09
C ALA A 69 -7.10 0.85 -7.36
N GLY A 70 -7.14 0.00 -8.33
CA GLY A 70 -6.47 0.27 -9.57
C GLY A 70 -6.67 -0.85 -10.56
N SER A 71 -5.65 -1.13 -11.34
CA SER A 71 -5.69 -2.19 -12.31
C SER A 71 -4.42 -3.03 -12.16
N ALA A 72 -4.46 -4.23 -12.67
CA ALA A 72 -3.34 -5.13 -12.55
C ALA A 72 -2.91 -5.61 -13.92
N ILE A 73 -1.64 -5.98 -14.01
CA ILE A 73 -1.12 -6.58 -15.21
C ILE A 73 -0.96 -8.05 -14.87
N ILE A 74 -1.89 -8.86 -15.33
CA ILE A 74 -1.97 -10.25 -14.90
C ILE A 74 -0.89 -11.09 -15.57
N ASP A 75 -0.14 -11.80 -14.74
CA ASP A 75 0.89 -12.70 -15.22
C ASP A 75 0.31 -14.11 -15.20
N THR A 76 0.10 -14.69 -16.36
CA THR A 76 -0.53 -15.98 -16.43
C THR A 76 0.46 -17.13 -16.56
N SER A 77 1.73 -16.87 -16.33
CA SER A 77 2.75 -17.91 -16.47
C SER A 77 2.48 -19.11 -15.60
N PHE A 78 2.13 -18.90 -14.38
CA PHE A 78 1.89 -19.99 -13.46
C PHE A 78 0.43 -20.17 -13.12
N CYS A 79 -0.37 -19.20 -13.38
CA CYS A 79 -1.74 -19.21 -12.94
C CYS A 79 -2.65 -18.81 -14.07
N PRO A 80 -3.13 -19.76 -14.81
CA PRO A 80 -3.94 -19.46 -15.98
C PRO A 80 -5.20 -18.73 -15.60
N VAL A 81 -5.61 -17.85 -16.45
CA VAL A 81 -6.82 -17.09 -16.25
C VAL A 81 -7.96 -17.88 -16.82
N VAL A 82 -8.99 -18.02 -16.05
CA VAL A 82 -10.15 -18.72 -16.55
C VAL A 82 -10.97 -17.75 -17.40
N GLY A 83 -11.34 -18.16 -18.55
CA GLY A 83 -12.19 -17.34 -19.30
C GLY A 83 -11.37 -16.46 -20.07
N LYS A 84 -11.31 -15.98 -20.73
CA LYS A 84 -10.56 -15.35 -21.48
C LYS A 84 -10.10 -14.17 -21.26
N SER A 85 -10.08 -13.50 -21.16
CA SER A 85 -9.74 -12.45 -21.01
C SER A 85 -9.16 -11.79 -20.46
N THR A 86 -8.69 -11.62 -20.31
CA THR A 86 -7.81 -11.03 -20.24
C THR A 86 -7.82 -9.96 -19.41
N ALA A 87 -7.57 -9.31 -19.36
CA ALA A 87 -7.52 -8.32 -18.75
C ALA A 87 -8.10 -7.86 -17.74
N TYR A 88 -8.26 -7.64 -17.23
CA TYR A 88 -8.55 -7.10 -16.44
C TYR A 88 -8.66 -6.47 -15.58
N ARG A 89 -8.85 -5.94 -15.26
CA ARG A 89 -8.73 -4.98 -14.72
C ARG A 89 -9.57 -4.64 -13.79
N ASP A 90 -9.86 -4.03 -13.20
CA ASP A 90 -10.74 -3.57 -12.34
C ASP A 90 -11.66 -4.43 -11.79
N SER A 91 -11.61 -5.61 -11.78
CA SER A 91 -12.57 -6.39 -11.23
C SER A 91 -12.50 -6.59 -9.75
N ALA A 92 -11.48 -6.25 -9.09
CA ALA A 92 -11.33 -6.50 -7.66
C ALA A 92 -11.86 -5.34 -6.84
N PRO A 93 -12.41 -5.61 -5.67
CA PRO A 93 -12.84 -4.52 -4.80
C PRO A 93 -11.64 -3.78 -4.23
N PRO A 94 -11.83 -2.56 -3.77
CA PRO A 94 -10.70 -1.81 -3.23
C PRO A 94 -10.09 -2.50 -2.03
N LEU A 95 -8.80 -2.34 -1.86
CA LEU A 95 -8.11 -2.83 -0.70
C LEU A 95 -8.27 -1.83 0.43
N GLU A 96 -8.68 -2.29 1.59
CA GLU A 96 -8.79 -1.43 2.73
C GLU A 96 -7.87 -1.97 3.80
N ALA A 97 -6.96 -1.17 4.30
CA ALA A 97 -5.98 -1.65 5.27
C ALA A 97 -5.41 -0.50 6.07
N GLU A 98 -4.77 -0.87 7.15
CA GLU A 98 -4.13 0.07 8.02
C GLU A 98 -2.64 0.06 7.73
N PHE A 99 -2.03 1.21 7.58
CA PHE A 99 -0.62 1.30 7.23
C PHE A 99 0.13 2.05 8.33
N GLU A 100 1.29 1.52 8.70
CA GLU A 100 2.07 2.10 9.78
C GLU A 100 3.28 2.82 9.25
N ALA A 101 3.65 3.90 9.89
CA ALA A 101 4.81 4.66 9.49
C ALA A 101 6.05 3.80 9.60
N GLY A 102 6.97 4.00 8.69
CA GLY A 102 8.25 3.30 8.74
C GLY A 102 8.24 1.91 8.14
N LYS A 103 7.11 1.42 7.70
CA LYS A 103 7.04 0.09 7.14
C LYS A 103 6.82 0.13 5.65
N THR A 104 7.24 -0.92 4.99
CA THR A 104 7.07 -1.06 3.54
C THR A 104 6.11 -2.20 3.27
N TYR A 105 5.10 -1.91 2.48
CA TYR A 105 4.03 -2.87 2.20
C TYR A 105 4.07 -3.22 0.71
N TYR A 106 4.04 -4.50 0.41
CA TYR A 106 4.05 -4.96 -0.97
C TYR A 106 2.63 -5.34 -1.34
N VAL A 107 2.09 -4.68 -2.32
CA VAL A 107 0.68 -4.84 -2.71
C VAL A 107 0.61 -5.43 -4.10
N GLY A 108 -0.28 -6.35 -4.30
CA GLY A 108 -0.49 -6.95 -5.60
C GLY A 108 -1.91 -7.44 -5.73
N LEU A 109 -2.21 -8.04 -6.87
CA LEU A 109 -3.51 -8.64 -7.09
C LEU A 109 -3.38 -10.15 -7.04
N ASP A 110 -4.16 -10.75 -6.16
CA ASP A 110 -4.19 -12.20 -6.01
C ASP A 110 -5.24 -12.75 -6.97
N HIS A 111 -4.80 -13.45 -8.00
CA HIS A 111 -5.72 -14.03 -8.95
C HIS A 111 -5.62 -15.56 -8.94
N SER A 112 -5.38 -16.11 -7.77
CA SER A 112 -5.29 -17.55 -7.64
C SER A 112 -6.66 -18.21 -7.67
N ALA A 113 -7.72 -17.46 -7.41
CA ALA A 113 -9.05 -18.04 -7.41
C ALA A 113 -9.51 -18.30 -8.83
N ARG A 114 -10.27 -19.42 -9.04
CA ARG A 114 -10.74 -19.71 -10.33
C ARG A 114 -11.66 -18.67 -10.84
N ASN A 115 -12.49 -18.13 -9.97
CA ASN A 115 -13.51 -17.19 -10.36
C ASN A 115 -12.99 -15.79 -10.22
N ARG A 116 -13.10 -15.01 -11.31
CA ARG A 116 -12.62 -13.66 -11.26
C ARG A 116 -13.24 -12.84 -10.19
N LYS A 117 -14.44 -13.13 -9.78
CA LYS A 117 -15.06 -12.38 -8.72
C LYS A 117 -14.36 -12.49 -7.40
N ASP A 118 -13.54 -13.50 -7.24
CA ASP A 118 -12.83 -13.71 -5.98
C ASP A 118 -11.42 -13.17 -6.00
N TRP A 119 -11.02 -12.55 -7.08
CA TRP A 119 -9.70 -11.93 -7.14
C TRP A 119 -9.72 -10.70 -6.26
N LYS A 120 -8.57 -10.43 -5.62
CA LYS A 120 -8.53 -9.33 -4.69
C LYS A 120 -7.14 -8.74 -4.57
N TYR A 121 -7.08 -7.48 -4.18
CA TYR A 121 -5.81 -6.86 -3.88
C TYR A 121 -5.38 -7.36 -2.51
N VAL A 122 -4.10 -7.64 -2.36
CA VAL A 122 -3.57 -8.15 -1.10
C VAL A 122 -2.26 -7.45 -0.75
N ILE A 123 -1.96 -7.42 0.53
CA ILE A 123 -0.64 -7.06 1.00
C ILE A 123 0.06 -8.37 1.23
N TRP A 124 1.05 -8.67 0.39
CA TRP A 124 1.66 -9.99 0.44
C TRP A 124 3.01 -10.01 1.15
N LYS A 125 3.49 -8.85 1.55
CA LYS A 125 4.74 -8.80 2.29
C LYS A 125 4.82 -7.46 3.01
N VAL A 126 5.34 -7.46 4.21
CA VAL A 126 5.56 -6.24 4.96
C VAL A 126 6.97 -6.29 5.50
N LYS A 127 7.70 -5.20 5.35
CA LYS A 127 9.05 -5.10 5.87
C LYS A 127 9.15 -3.91 6.77
N ASP A 128 9.93 -4.03 7.79
CA ASP A 128 10.15 -2.91 8.71
C ASP A 128 11.26 -1.99 8.26
#